data_b506595a9959605b4c525acc1ea5d07f
#
_entry.id   b506595a9959605b4c525acc1ea5d07f
#
_cell.length_a   1.000
_cell.length_b   1.000
_cell.length_c   1.000
_cell.angle_alpha   90.00
_cell.angle_beta   90.00
_cell.angle_gamma   90.00
#
_symmetry.space_group_name_H-M   'P 1'
#
loop_
_entity.id
_entity.type
_entity.pdbx_description
1 polymer ?
#
loop_
_entity_poly.entity_id
_entity_poly.type
_entity_poly.pdbx_seq_one_letter_code
_entity_poly.pdbx_strand_id
1 'polypeptide(L)'
;MRYKILIVDDSYINRELLKEMLKDEYDILEAENGKKALKMIEHKEQIDGSLLDLIMPEINGFGVIEELSKKGIMKKVPVMIISSEISAENENICFKYGVFDFIGRPFKTSIVRKRVQNMINIYVYKNHLEQQVQEQTAVLRKAYEKLEKQKERVEKLNKDILDMLGMIVEFRNLESGEHIMRVKGYTKILAEKFKELYPEYNLTDEMIDNIVEASALHDLGKISIPDKILLKPGKLTKEEFEYMKLHTVKGCELIQAVNLEQSEELKQICYDIIRYHHERYDGKGYPDGLKGDEIPVSAQLVSLADVYDALINERCYKDAFSNEKAFNMIMNGECGTFSPKLLETFKQVRDKFERFAIEERK
;
A
#
# COMPACT_ATOMS: atom_id res chain seq x y z
N MET A 1 -6.89 -40.56 -20.69
CA MET A 1 -5.46 -40.91 -20.51
C MET A 1 -5.37 -41.81 -19.30
N ARG A 2 -4.68 -42.97 -19.41
CA ARG A 2 -4.46 -43.82 -18.23
C ARG A 2 -3.22 -43.33 -17.49
N TYR A 3 -3.20 -43.44 -16.18
CA TYR A 3 -2.03 -43.10 -15.35
C TYR A 3 -0.96 -44.18 -15.52
N LYS A 4 0.31 -43.79 -15.53
CA LYS A 4 1.46 -44.70 -15.70
C LYS A 4 2.09 -45.03 -14.37
N ILE A 5 2.15 -46.32 -14.05
CA ILE A 5 2.76 -46.85 -12.86
C ILE A 5 4.08 -47.57 -13.22
N LEU A 6 5.17 -47.12 -12.60
CA LEU A 6 6.47 -47.79 -12.74
C LEU A 6 6.60 -48.86 -11.64
N ILE A 7 6.78 -50.09 -12.05
CA ILE A 7 7.08 -51.26 -11.15
C ILE A 7 8.56 -51.51 -11.22
N VAL A 8 9.21 -51.46 -10.06
CA VAL A 8 10.66 -51.67 -9.89
C VAL A 8 10.89 -52.82 -8.93
N ASP A 9 11.33 -53.96 -9.45
CA ASP A 9 11.59 -55.19 -8.69
C ASP A 9 12.55 -56.03 -9.52
N ASP A 10 13.53 -56.72 -8.94
CA ASP A 10 14.49 -57.54 -9.66
C ASP A 10 13.88 -58.88 -10.11
N SER A 11 12.85 -59.37 -9.38
CA SER A 11 12.14 -60.59 -9.72
C SER A 11 11.15 -60.35 -10.86
N TYR A 12 11.38 -61.05 -11.98
CA TYR A 12 10.46 -61.07 -13.08
C TYR A 12 9.05 -61.52 -12.70
N ILE A 13 8.95 -62.53 -11.82
CA ILE A 13 7.67 -63.06 -11.32
C ILE A 13 6.86 -61.96 -10.59
N ASN A 14 7.52 -61.19 -9.74
CA ASN A 14 6.85 -60.14 -8.99
C ASN A 14 6.36 -59.04 -9.92
N ARG A 15 7.17 -58.62 -10.88
CA ARG A 15 6.77 -57.60 -11.87
C ARG A 15 5.55 -58.05 -12.67
N GLU A 16 5.56 -59.29 -13.22
CA GLU A 16 4.42 -59.80 -13.98
C GLU A 16 3.16 -59.92 -13.10
N LEU A 17 3.31 -60.36 -11.85
CA LEU A 17 2.18 -60.46 -10.92
C LEU A 17 1.52 -59.11 -10.63
N LEU A 18 2.31 -58.08 -10.33
CA LEU A 18 1.82 -56.73 -10.13
C LEU A 18 1.24 -56.11 -11.38
N LYS A 19 1.85 -56.34 -12.53
CA LYS A 19 1.34 -55.91 -13.85
C LYS A 19 -0.03 -56.52 -14.14
N GLU A 20 -0.20 -57.82 -13.96
CA GLU A 20 -1.50 -58.50 -14.10
C GLU A 20 -2.57 -57.93 -13.18
N MET A 21 -2.18 -57.52 -11.97
CA MET A 21 -3.10 -56.93 -11.00
C MET A 21 -3.55 -55.49 -11.39
N LEU A 22 -2.73 -54.75 -12.16
CA LEU A 22 -2.92 -53.32 -12.38
C LEU A 22 -3.19 -52.95 -13.81
N LYS A 23 -2.89 -53.77 -14.82
CA LYS A 23 -2.97 -53.47 -16.28
C LYS A 23 -4.34 -53.06 -16.76
N ASP A 24 -5.43 -53.44 -16.10
CA ASP A 24 -6.77 -53.07 -16.48
C ASP A 24 -7.07 -51.57 -16.21
N GLU A 25 -6.40 -51.00 -15.23
CA GLU A 25 -6.64 -49.62 -14.75
C GLU A 25 -5.50 -48.65 -15.11
N TYR A 26 -4.27 -49.15 -15.25
CA TYR A 26 -3.05 -48.33 -15.40
C TYR A 26 -2.19 -48.82 -16.60
N ASP A 27 -1.42 -47.91 -17.18
CA ASP A 27 -0.33 -48.24 -18.10
C ASP A 27 0.91 -48.59 -17.28
N ILE A 28 1.47 -49.77 -17.49
CA ILE A 28 2.55 -50.29 -16.64
C ILE A 28 3.90 -50.15 -17.35
N LEU A 29 4.85 -49.55 -16.64
CA LEU A 29 6.26 -49.52 -16.99
C LEU A 29 7.04 -50.43 -16.04
N GLU A 30 8.12 -51.03 -16.50
CA GLU A 30 8.89 -52.01 -15.73
C GLU A 30 10.38 -51.65 -15.69
N ALA A 31 10.98 -51.73 -14.52
CA ALA A 31 12.42 -51.67 -14.34
C ALA A 31 12.89 -52.85 -13.47
N GLU A 32 13.97 -53.48 -13.88
CA GLU A 32 14.54 -54.66 -13.24
C GLU A 32 15.55 -54.32 -12.14
N ASN A 33 15.92 -53.07 -11.97
CA ASN A 33 16.81 -52.56 -10.91
C ASN A 33 16.66 -51.05 -10.70
N GLY A 34 17.24 -50.54 -9.64
CA GLY A 34 17.15 -49.14 -9.28
C GLY A 34 17.81 -48.19 -10.29
N LYS A 35 18.90 -48.64 -10.95
CA LYS A 35 19.60 -47.85 -11.97
C LYS A 35 18.72 -47.55 -13.21
N LYS A 36 17.99 -48.58 -13.65
CA LYS A 36 17.04 -48.44 -14.78
C LYS A 36 15.84 -47.56 -14.37
N ALA A 37 15.33 -47.76 -13.14
CA ALA A 37 14.25 -46.92 -12.61
C ALA A 37 14.62 -45.42 -12.57
N LEU A 38 15.80 -45.08 -12.05
CA LEU A 38 16.28 -43.69 -12.00
C LEU A 38 16.41 -43.10 -13.39
N LYS A 39 16.95 -43.84 -14.38
CA LYS A 39 17.03 -43.39 -15.76
C LYS A 39 15.64 -43.11 -16.38
N MET A 40 14.67 -43.99 -16.19
CA MET A 40 13.30 -43.79 -16.71
C MET A 40 12.63 -42.57 -16.10
N ILE A 41 12.77 -42.37 -14.79
CA ILE A 41 12.22 -41.20 -14.06
C ILE A 41 12.91 -39.92 -14.54
N GLU A 42 14.23 -39.91 -14.76
CA GLU A 42 15.00 -38.74 -15.20
C GLU A 42 14.75 -38.36 -16.64
N HIS A 43 14.53 -39.34 -17.55
CA HIS A 43 14.27 -39.09 -18.97
C HIS A 43 12.87 -38.53 -19.28
N LYS A 44 12.17 -38.05 -18.24
CA LYS A 44 10.85 -37.43 -18.38
C LYS A 44 9.77 -38.34 -18.97
N GLU A 45 9.89 -39.63 -18.83
CA GLU A 45 8.72 -40.48 -19.06
C GLU A 45 7.67 -40.03 -18.02
N GLN A 46 6.46 -39.78 -18.51
CA GLN A 46 5.37 -39.38 -17.59
C GLN A 46 5.05 -40.57 -16.71
N ILE A 47 5.54 -40.53 -15.46
CA ILE A 47 5.31 -41.55 -14.45
C ILE A 47 4.46 -40.90 -13.37
N ASP A 48 3.28 -41.45 -13.11
CA ASP A 48 2.30 -40.90 -12.19
C ASP A 48 2.39 -41.56 -10.81
N GLY A 49 3.11 -42.69 -10.69
CA GLY A 49 3.41 -43.36 -9.43
C GLY A 49 4.42 -44.48 -9.62
N SER A 50 5.09 -44.89 -8.53
CA SER A 50 6.05 -45.96 -8.58
C SER A 50 5.83 -46.95 -7.45
N LEU A 51 5.94 -48.24 -7.78
CA LEU A 51 6.02 -49.36 -6.84
C LEU A 51 7.47 -49.83 -6.84
N LEU A 52 8.17 -49.73 -5.71
CA LEU A 52 9.61 -49.91 -5.60
C LEU A 52 9.97 -51.00 -4.56
N ASP A 53 10.65 -52.04 -5.00
CA ASP A 53 11.26 -53.02 -4.08
C ASP A 53 12.49 -52.39 -3.40
N LEU A 54 12.67 -52.71 -2.12
CA LEU A 54 13.83 -52.29 -1.33
C LEU A 54 15.08 -53.14 -1.59
N ILE A 55 14.91 -54.40 -1.88
CA ILE A 55 16.02 -55.38 -1.99
C ILE A 55 16.26 -55.72 -3.45
N MET A 56 17.20 -55.03 -4.07
CA MET A 56 17.56 -55.21 -5.49
C MET A 56 19.08 -55.10 -5.66
N PRO A 57 19.66 -55.77 -6.69
CA PRO A 57 21.07 -55.63 -7.02
C PRO A 57 21.41 -54.23 -7.56
N GLU A 58 22.69 -53.91 -7.61
CA GLU A 58 23.30 -52.63 -8.04
C GLU A 58 22.90 -51.45 -7.15
N ILE A 59 21.75 -50.85 -7.42
CA ILE A 59 21.17 -49.76 -6.61
C ILE A 59 19.89 -50.30 -5.96
N ASN A 60 19.92 -50.44 -4.65
CA ASN A 60 18.77 -50.92 -3.85
C ASN A 60 17.70 -49.83 -3.75
N GLY A 61 16.51 -50.18 -3.25
CA GLY A 61 15.39 -49.23 -3.15
C GLY A 61 15.68 -48.01 -2.28
N PHE A 62 16.49 -48.14 -1.22
CA PHE A 62 16.92 -47.00 -0.39
C PHE A 62 17.76 -46.01 -1.19
N GLY A 63 18.70 -46.50 -2.01
CA GLY A 63 19.51 -45.64 -2.88
C GLY A 63 18.65 -44.89 -3.92
N VAL A 64 17.61 -45.57 -4.45
CA VAL A 64 16.65 -44.92 -5.35
C VAL A 64 15.89 -43.77 -4.65
N ILE A 65 15.32 -44.06 -3.45
CA ILE A 65 14.57 -43.06 -2.67
C ILE A 65 15.46 -41.88 -2.30
N GLU A 66 16.68 -42.12 -1.87
CA GLU A 66 17.64 -41.07 -1.51
C GLU A 66 17.93 -40.16 -2.70
N GLU A 67 18.21 -40.71 -3.87
CA GLU A 67 18.45 -39.94 -5.11
C GLU A 67 17.23 -39.16 -5.56
N LEU A 68 16.04 -39.76 -5.52
CA LEU A 68 14.80 -39.08 -5.86
C LEU A 68 14.46 -37.95 -4.89
N SER A 69 14.75 -38.14 -3.61
CA SER A 69 14.56 -37.12 -2.57
C SER A 69 15.53 -35.96 -2.73
N LYS A 70 16.84 -36.23 -2.95
CA LYS A 70 17.85 -35.19 -3.22
C LYS A 70 17.47 -34.32 -4.43
N LYS A 71 16.88 -34.91 -5.47
CA LYS A 71 16.43 -34.22 -6.68
C LYS A 71 15.05 -33.57 -6.54
N GLY A 72 14.37 -33.73 -5.41
CA GLY A 72 13.02 -33.20 -5.17
C GLY A 72 11.92 -33.88 -6.01
N ILE A 73 12.22 -35.05 -6.60
CA ILE A 73 11.30 -35.77 -7.49
C ILE A 73 10.20 -36.48 -6.69
N MET A 74 10.46 -36.87 -5.44
CA MET A 74 9.48 -37.49 -4.54
C MET A 74 8.20 -36.67 -4.36
N LYS A 75 8.28 -35.35 -4.56
CA LYS A 75 7.10 -34.46 -4.55
C LYS A 75 6.25 -34.58 -5.80
N LYS A 76 6.84 -35.05 -6.91
CA LYS A 76 6.21 -35.13 -8.23
C LYS A 76 5.79 -36.52 -8.64
N VAL A 77 6.45 -37.54 -8.10
CA VAL A 77 6.16 -38.95 -8.39
C VAL A 77 6.05 -39.68 -7.04
N PRO A 78 4.83 -40.02 -6.60
CA PRO A 78 4.66 -40.75 -5.36
C PRO A 78 5.24 -42.14 -5.47
N VAL A 79 5.99 -42.55 -4.45
CA VAL A 79 6.67 -43.88 -4.37
C VAL A 79 6.02 -44.68 -3.27
N MET A 80 5.62 -45.89 -3.60
CA MET A 80 5.12 -46.89 -2.66
C MET A 80 6.13 -48.05 -2.62
N ILE A 81 6.48 -48.47 -1.43
CA ILE A 81 7.46 -49.53 -1.22
C ILE A 81 6.80 -50.91 -1.24
N ILE A 82 7.48 -51.88 -1.86
CA ILE A 82 7.12 -53.29 -1.85
C ILE A 82 8.14 -54.02 -0.96
N SER A 83 7.67 -54.76 0.03
CA SER A 83 8.61 -55.55 0.89
C SER A 83 7.95 -56.77 1.50
N SER A 84 8.77 -57.81 1.76
CA SER A 84 8.33 -58.99 2.52
C SER A 84 8.35 -58.79 4.03
N GLU A 85 9.33 -58.01 4.51
CA GLU A 85 9.45 -57.60 5.92
C GLU A 85 10.20 -56.27 5.99
N ILE A 86 9.63 -55.31 6.72
CA ILE A 86 10.28 -54.03 6.97
C ILE A 86 10.38 -53.86 8.49
N SER A 87 11.60 -53.65 9.01
CA SER A 87 11.75 -53.24 10.40
C SER A 87 11.13 -51.84 10.60
N ALA A 88 10.60 -51.60 11.79
CA ALA A 88 10.02 -50.29 12.13
C ALA A 88 11.02 -49.12 11.93
N GLU A 89 12.32 -49.40 12.04
CA GLU A 89 13.39 -48.42 11.81
C GLU A 89 13.51 -48.05 10.32
N ASN A 90 13.50 -49.03 9.43
CA ASN A 90 13.55 -48.83 7.97
C ASN A 90 12.28 -48.15 7.45
N GLU A 91 11.12 -48.48 8.00
CA GLU A 91 9.85 -47.83 7.69
C GLU A 91 9.91 -46.35 8.02
N ASN A 92 10.40 -45.96 9.20
CA ASN A 92 10.59 -44.60 9.62
C ASN A 92 11.58 -43.83 8.71
N ILE A 93 12.64 -44.49 8.25
CA ILE A 93 13.59 -43.88 7.29
C ILE A 93 12.90 -43.59 5.98
N CYS A 94 12.16 -44.55 5.41
CA CYS A 94 11.43 -44.38 4.16
C CYS A 94 10.42 -43.22 4.25
N PHE A 95 9.64 -43.08 5.32
CA PHE A 95 8.71 -41.99 5.50
C PHE A 95 9.42 -40.62 5.60
N LYS A 96 10.59 -40.53 6.22
CA LYS A 96 11.39 -39.28 6.25
C LYS A 96 11.82 -38.84 4.85
N TYR A 97 12.06 -39.76 3.92
CA TYR A 97 12.33 -39.42 2.52
C TYR A 97 11.09 -39.12 1.70
N GLY A 98 9.88 -39.31 2.24
CA GLY A 98 8.62 -38.95 1.57
C GLY A 98 7.99 -40.13 0.83
N VAL A 99 8.28 -41.37 1.21
CA VAL A 99 7.56 -42.56 0.71
C VAL A 99 6.09 -42.46 1.07
N PHE A 100 5.22 -42.78 0.11
CA PHE A 100 3.78 -42.63 0.26
C PHE A 100 3.17 -43.70 1.18
N ASP A 101 3.50 -44.98 0.95
CA ASP A 101 2.95 -46.12 1.68
C ASP A 101 3.76 -47.40 1.37
N PHE A 102 3.37 -48.51 1.96
CA PHE A 102 4.01 -49.84 1.81
C PHE A 102 3.03 -50.91 1.37
N ILE A 103 3.49 -51.88 0.58
CA ILE A 103 2.74 -53.08 0.20
C ILE A 103 3.50 -54.30 0.66
N GLY A 104 2.91 -55.07 1.57
CA GLY A 104 3.48 -56.33 2.05
C GLY A 104 3.32 -57.50 1.09
N ARG A 105 4.28 -58.43 1.09
CA ARG A 105 4.19 -59.74 0.43
C ARG A 105 3.65 -60.79 1.42
N PRO A 106 2.82 -61.77 1.00
CA PRO A 106 2.35 -62.02 -0.39
C PRO A 106 1.29 -61.00 -0.83
N PHE A 107 1.32 -60.67 -2.11
CA PHE A 107 0.40 -59.70 -2.72
C PHE A 107 -1.06 -60.15 -2.70
N LYS A 108 -1.95 -59.31 -2.20
CA LYS A 108 -3.40 -59.49 -2.28
C LYS A 108 -3.94 -58.45 -3.27
N THR A 109 -4.50 -58.89 -4.42
CA THR A 109 -4.96 -58.04 -5.53
C THR A 109 -5.83 -56.86 -5.06
N SER A 110 -6.79 -57.13 -4.18
CA SER A 110 -7.68 -56.08 -3.66
C SER A 110 -6.95 -55.00 -2.88
N ILE A 111 -5.91 -55.36 -2.13
CA ILE A 111 -5.11 -54.43 -1.33
C ILE A 111 -4.19 -53.61 -2.22
N VAL A 112 -3.49 -54.28 -3.16
CA VAL A 112 -2.60 -53.60 -4.13
C VAL A 112 -3.40 -52.57 -4.94
N ARG A 113 -4.49 -52.99 -5.57
CA ARG A 113 -5.36 -52.08 -6.33
C ARG A 113 -5.81 -50.88 -5.51
N LYS A 114 -6.32 -51.13 -4.29
CA LYS A 114 -6.84 -50.06 -3.43
C LYS A 114 -5.77 -49.08 -2.99
N ARG A 115 -4.57 -49.53 -2.64
CA ARG A 115 -3.46 -48.67 -2.21
C ARG A 115 -2.96 -47.82 -3.39
N VAL A 116 -2.74 -48.43 -4.56
CA VAL A 116 -2.34 -47.72 -5.77
C VAL A 116 -3.40 -46.69 -6.18
N GLN A 117 -4.67 -47.04 -6.17
CA GLN A 117 -5.76 -46.11 -6.44
C GLN A 117 -5.74 -44.92 -5.48
N ASN A 118 -5.58 -45.15 -4.18
CA ASN A 118 -5.52 -44.09 -3.17
C ASN A 118 -4.29 -43.18 -3.40
N MET A 119 -3.14 -43.75 -3.73
CA MET A 119 -1.91 -43.02 -4.04
C MET A 119 -2.14 -42.08 -5.23
N ILE A 120 -2.68 -42.59 -6.33
CA ILE A 120 -2.95 -41.78 -7.53
C ILE A 120 -4.00 -40.70 -7.26
N ASN A 121 -5.08 -41.04 -6.59
CA ASN A 121 -6.14 -40.07 -6.28
C ASN A 121 -5.62 -38.88 -5.44
N ILE A 122 -4.83 -39.15 -4.41
CA ILE A 122 -4.23 -38.10 -3.55
C ILE A 122 -3.25 -37.27 -4.35
N TYR A 123 -2.43 -37.89 -5.20
CA TYR A 123 -1.48 -37.17 -6.05
C TYR A 123 -2.18 -36.25 -7.06
N VAL A 124 -3.18 -36.75 -7.75
CA VAL A 124 -3.96 -35.95 -8.72
C VAL A 124 -4.68 -34.80 -8.03
N TYR A 125 -5.31 -35.07 -6.88
CA TYR A 125 -6.00 -34.03 -6.13
C TYR A 125 -5.02 -32.93 -5.65
N LYS A 126 -3.86 -33.32 -5.14
CA LYS A 126 -2.81 -32.39 -4.72
C LYS A 126 -2.34 -31.50 -5.88
N ASN A 127 -2.03 -32.10 -7.04
CA ASN A 127 -1.57 -31.34 -8.21
C ASN A 127 -2.66 -30.36 -8.72
N HIS A 128 -3.91 -30.81 -8.73
CA HIS A 128 -5.03 -29.93 -9.09
C HIS A 128 -5.19 -28.76 -8.11
N LEU A 129 -5.08 -29.02 -6.81
CA LEU A 129 -5.14 -28.00 -5.77
C LEU A 129 -3.98 -26.99 -5.90
N GLU A 130 -2.76 -27.47 -6.13
CA GLU A 130 -1.58 -26.61 -6.33
C GLU A 130 -1.77 -25.71 -7.57
N GLN A 131 -2.31 -26.25 -8.66
CA GLN A 131 -2.62 -25.47 -9.85
C GLN A 131 -3.68 -24.40 -9.56
N GLN A 132 -4.78 -24.77 -8.91
CA GLN A 132 -5.83 -23.81 -8.54
C GLN A 132 -5.30 -22.69 -7.65
N VAL A 133 -4.46 -23.01 -6.66
CA VAL A 133 -3.83 -22.00 -5.79
C VAL A 133 -2.96 -21.05 -6.62
N GLN A 134 -2.17 -21.56 -7.55
CA GLN A 134 -1.35 -20.71 -8.42
C GLN A 134 -2.19 -19.78 -9.29
N GLU A 135 -3.25 -20.31 -9.91
CA GLU A 135 -4.16 -19.52 -10.74
C GLU A 135 -4.88 -18.42 -9.92
N GLN A 136 -5.42 -18.78 -8.75
CA GLN A 136 -6.08 -17.82 -7.88
C GLN A 136 -5.11 -16.75 -7.34
N THR A 137 -3.89 -17.14 -6.98
CA THR A 137 -2.86 -16.20 -6.52
C THR A 137 -2.48 -15.21 -7.63
N ALA A 138 -2.36 -15.68 -8.87
CA ALA A 138 -2.07 -14.82 -10.02
C ALA A 138 -3.20 -13.81 -10.30
N VAL A 139 -4.47 -14.24 -10.20
CA VAL A 139 -5.64 -13.36 -10.36
C VAL A 139 -5.70 -12.33 -9.24
N LEU A 140 -5.51 -12.77 -7.98
CA LEU A 140 -5.54 -11.89 -6.82
C LEU A 140 -4.44 -10.81 -6.90
N ARG A 141 -3.23 -11.19 -7.28
CA ARG A 141 -2.12 -10.25 -7.48
C ARG A 141 -2.46 -9.16 -8.49
N LYS A 142 -3.01 -9.54 -9.66
CA LYS A 142 -3.43 -8.58 -10.70
C LYS A 142 -4.55 -7.65 -10.20
N ALA A 143 -5.50 -8.18 -9.42
CA ALA A 143 -6.58 -7.39 -8.84
C ALA A 143 -6.03 -6.38 -7.83
N TYR A 144 -5.10 -6.79 -6.98
CA TYR A 144 -4.43 -5.93 -6.01
C TYR A 144 -3.65 -4.78 -6.69
N GLU A 145 -2.84 -5.09 -7.70
CA GLU A 145 -2.09 -4.07 -8.46
C GLU A 145 -3.03 -3.05 -9.14
N LYS A 146 -4.20 -3.52 -9.64
CA LYS A 146 -5.21 -2.62 -10.21
C LYS A 146 -5.86 -1.73 -9.15
N LEU A 147 -6.17 -2.29 -7.99
CA LEU A 147 -6.78 -1.55 -6.88
C LEU A 147 -5.84 -0.44 -6.38
N GLU A 148 -4.57 -0.73 -6.23
CA GLU A 148 -3.55 0.23 -5.79
C GLU A 148 -3.45 1.42 -6.76
N LYS A 149 -3.38 1.15 -8.07
CA LYS A 149 -3.42 2.21 -9.10
C LYS A 149 -4.71 3.03 -9.08
N GLN A 150 -5.84 2.39 -8.80
CA GLN A 150 -7.11 3.12 -8.68
C GLN A 150 -7.12 4.00 -7.43
N LYS A 151 -6.59 3.52 -6.30
CA LYS A 151 -6.44 4.29 -5.06
C LYS A 151 -5.60 5.55 -5.30
N GLU A 152 -4.40 5.41 -5.84
CA GLU A 152 -3.51 6.55 -6.19
C GLU A 152 -4.20 7.56 -7.10
N ARG A 153 -4.96 7.07 -8.10
CA ARG A 153 -5.71 7.95 -9.01
C ARG A 153 -6.79 8.74 -8.30
N VAL A 154 -7.54 8.10 -7.39
CA VAL A 154 -8.59 8.77 -6.61
C VAL A 154 -7.99 9.81 -5.66
N GLU A 155 -6.89 9.48 -4.98
CA GLU A 155 -6.17 10.42 -4.12
C GLU A 155 -5.71 11.66 -4.90
N LYS A 156 -5.12 11.45 -6.09
CA LYS A 156 -4.73 12.55 -6.97
C LYS A 156 -5.93 13.40 -7.41
N LEU A 157 -7.01 12.76 -7.83
CA LEU A 157 -8.22 13.49 -8.25
C LEU A 157 -8.81 14.32 -7.11
N ASN A 158 -8.80 13.81 -5.89
CA ASN A 158 -9.26 14.54 -4.71
C ASN A 158 -8.41 15.80 -4.48
N LYS A 159 -7.09 15.70 -4.59
CA LYS A 159 -6.18 16.85 -4.50
C LYS A 159 -6.46 17.88 -5.61
N ASP A 160 -6.55 17.42 -6.84
CA ASP A 160 -6.85 18.29 -7.99
C ASP A 160 -8.20 19.04 -7.81
N ILE A 161 -9.21 18.39 -7.20
CA ILE A 161 -10.51 19.02 -6.90
C ILE A 161 -10.37 20.09 -5.81
N LEU A 162 -9.64 19.83 -4.73
CA LEU A 162 -9.42 20.84 -3.67
C LEU A 162 -8.68 22.07 -4.22
N ASP A 163 -7.64 21.85 -5.03
CA ASP A 163 -6.92 22.93 -5.69
C ASP A 163 -7.84 23.75 -6.63
N MET A 164 -8.65 23.06 -7.44
CA MET A 164 -9.61 23.71 -8.34
C MET A 164 -10.63 24.55 -7.58
N LEU A 165 -11.16 24.04 -6.45
CA LEU A 165 -12.10 24.79 -5.61
C LEU A 165 -11.44 26.07 -5.05
N GLY A 166 -10.23 25.96 -4.53
CA GLY A 166 -9.46 27.12 -4.07
C GLY A 166 -9.23 28.13 -5.20
N MET A 167 -8.77 27.68 -6.36
CA MET A 167 -8.54 28.53 -7.53
C MET A 167 -9.81 29.25 -8.00
N ILE A 168 -10.98 28.60 -8.01
CA ILE A 168 -12.25 29.22 -8.38
C ILE A 168 -12.60 30.37 -7.44
N VAL A 169 -12.35 30.19 -6.14
CA VAL A 169 -12.61 31.23 -5.14
C VAL A 169 -11.67 32.44 -5.35
N GLU A 170 -10.38 32.18 -5.53
CA GLU A 170 -9.38 33.23 -5.78
C GLU A 170 -9.59 33.93 -7.11
N PHE A 171 -9.95 33.21 -8.16
CA PHE A 171 -10.30 33.84 -9.46
C PHE A 171 -11.46 34.83 -9.34
N ARG A 172 -12.47 34.52 -8.51
CA ARG A 172 -13.57 35.45 -8.21
C ARG A 172 -13.08 36.71 -7.47
N ASN A 173 -12.02 36.58 -6.66
CA ASN A 173 -11.40 37.71 -5.94
C ASN A 173 -10.38 38.49 -6.77
N LEU A 174 -10.26 38.19 -8.07
CA LEU A 174 -9.26 38.76 -9.00
C LEU A 174 -7.80 38.46 -8.58
N GLU A 175 -7.58 37.48 -7.77
CA GLU A 175 -6.25 36.95 -7.46
C GLU A 175 -5.89 35.79 -8.41
N SER A 176 -4.60 35.55 -8.62
CA SER A 176 -4.17 34.47 -9.50
C SER A 176 -4.25 33.11 -8.76
N GLY A 177 -4.63 32.05 -9.48
CA GLY A 177 -4.61 30.69 -8.92
C GLY A 177 -3.24 30.23 -8.42
N GLU A 178 -2.17 30.92 -8.82
CA GLU A 178 -0.80 30.70 -8.34
C GLU A 178 -0.66 30.95 -6.83
N HIS A 179 -1.47 31.87 -6.25
CA HIS A 179 -1.50 32.10 -4.80
C HIS A 179 -1.75 30.81 -4.03
N ILE A 180 -2.72 30.01 -4.44
CA ILE A 180 -3.04 28.73 -3.79
C ILE A 180 -1.82 27.79 -3.77
N MET A 181 -1.13 27.66 -4.92
CA MET A 181 0.03 26.78 -5.02
C MET A 181 1.19 27.28 -4.14
N ARG A 182 1.39 28.61 -4.07
CA ARG A 182 2.43 29.20 -3.22
C ARG A 182 2.12 29.03 -1.74
N VAL A 183 0.88 29.27 -1.31
CA VAL A 183 0.46 29.06 0.09
C VAL A 183 0.64 27.61 0.50
N LYS A 184 0.26 26.64 -0.35
CA LYS A 184 0.54 25.21 -0.14
C LYS A 184 2.02 24.93 0.05
N GLY A 185 2.87 25.47 -0.82
CA GLY A 185 4.32 25.28 -0.76
C GLY A 185 4.94 25.85 0.54
N TYR A 186 4.57 27.08 0.92
CA TYR A 186 5.03 27.68 2.19
C TYR A 186 4.51 26.92 3.40
N THR A 187 3.25 26.51 3.39
CA THR A 187 2.67 25.70 4.46
C THR A 187 3.44 24.39 4.65
N LYS A 188 3.78 23.70 3.56
CA LYS A 188 4.57 22.47 3.61
C LYS A 188 5.94 22.69 4.23
N ILE A 189 6.67 23.71 3.76
CA ILE A 189 8.01 24.03 4.28
C ILE A 189 7.96 24.33 5.79
N LEU A 190 6.93 25.06 6.25
CA LEU A 190 6.72 25.36 7.66
C LEU A 190 6.37 24.12 8.46
N ALA A 191 5.40 23.33 8.00
CA ALA A 191 4.89 22.16 8.70
C ALA A 191 5.96 21.08 8.91
N GLU A 192 6.75 20.80 7.87
CA GLU A 192 7.88 19.85 7.95
C GLU A 192 8.91 20.29 9.00
N LYS A 193 9.27 21.57 9.00
CA LYS A 193 10.23 22.09 9.97
C LYS A 193 9.65 22.20 11.38
N PHE A 194 8.38 22.58 11.50
CA PHE A 194 7.69 22.63 12.79
C PHE A 194 7.61 21.25 13.45
N LYS A 195 7.30 20.21 12.68
CA LYS A 195 7.34 18.81 13.12
C LYS A 195 8.71 18.41 13.69
N GLU A 196 9.80 18.81 12.99
CA GLU A 196 11.17 18.52 13.41
C GLU A 196 11.52 19.20 14.75
N LEU A 197 11.12 20.46 14.92
CA LEU A 197 11.46 21.26 16.09
C LEU A 197 10.58 20.96 17.31
N TYR A 198 9.34 20.58 17.09
CA TYR A 198 8.32 20.45 18.14
C TYR A 198 7.59 19.10 18.06
N PRO A 199 8.29 17.98 18.34
CA PRO A 199 7.69 16.64 18.24
C PRO A 199 6.52 16.42 19.20
N GLU A 200 6.39 17.25 20.25
CA GLU A 200 5.27 17.20 21.19
C GLU A 200 3.90 17.47 20.56
N TYR A 201 3.85 18.10 19.39
CA TYR A 201 2.60 18.30 18.61
C TYR A 201 2.17 17.06 17.84
N ASN A 202 2.98 15.99 17.80
CA ASN A 202 2.68 14.71 17.17
C ASN A 202 2.22 14.81 15.68
N LEU A 203 2.75 15.81 14.95
CA LEU A 203 2.42 15.94 13.51
C LEU A 203 2.98 14.75 12.73
N THR A 204 2.10 13.94 12.14
CA THR A 204 2.48 12.86 11.22
C THR A 204 2.69 13.42 9.81
N ASP A 205 3.34 12.62 8.92
CA ASP A 205 3.46 13.03 7.51
C ASP A 205 2.08 13.14 6.84
N GLU A 206 1.16 12.25 7.17
CA GLU A 206 -0.23 12.28 6.69
C GLU A 206 -0.98 13.55 7.16
N MET A 207 -0.83 13.95 8.42
CA MET A 207 -1.39 15.22 8.92
C MET A 207 -0.81 16.42 8.18
N ILE A 208 0.49 16.43 7.91
CA ILE A 208 1.14 17.50 7.15
C ILE A 208 0.57 17.56 5.72
N ASP A 209 0.46 16.43 5.03
CA ASP A 209 -0.15 16.37 3.71
C ASP A 209 -1.59 16.89 3.73
N ASN A 210 -2.38 16.51 4.73
CA ASN A 210 -3.75 17.00 4.92
C ASN A 210 -3.80 18.51 5.18
N ILE A 211 -2.90 19.07 6.00
CA ILE A 211 -2.81 20.52 6.24
C ILE A 211 -2.46 21.27 4.96
N VAL A 212 -1.51 20.75 4.17
CA VAL A 212 -1.09 21.33 2.91
C VAL A 212 -2.25 21.34 1.91
N GLU A 213 -2.97 20.23 1.76
CA GLU A 213 -4.12 20.16 0.85
C GLU A 213 -5.26 21.07 1.33
N ALA A 214 -5.58 21.07 2.62
CA ALA A 214 -6.63 21.89 3.19
C ALA A 214 -6.32 23.40 3.11
N SER A 215 -5.03 23.79 3.05
CA SER A 215 -4.65 25.21 2.93
C SER A 215 -5.19 25.89 1.67
N ALA A 216 -5.44 25.11 0.60
CA ALA A 216 -6.09 25.61 -0.61
C ALA A 216 -7.50 26.17 -0.36
N LEU A 217 -8.15 25.76 0.72
CA LEU A 217 -9.53 26.12 1.04
C LEU A 217 -9.66 27.22 2.10
N HIS A 218 -8.55 27.80 2.59
CA HIS A 218 -8.60 28.78 3.69
C HIS A 218 -9.62 29.89 3.47
N ASP A 219 -9.75 30.35 2.26
CA ASP A 219 -10.62 31.43 1.81
C ASP A 219 -11.96 30.98 1.17
N LEU A 220 -12.32 29.69 1.26
CA LEU A 220 -13.51 29.09 0.63
C LEU A 220 -14.79 29.91 0.85
N GLY A 221 -14.95 30.45 2.03
CA GLY A 221 -16.14 31.24 2.38
C GLY A 221 -16.28 32.58 1.66
N LYS A 222 -15.25 33.08 0.97
CA LYS A 222 -15.33 34.27 0.11
C LYS A 222 -16.38 34.12 -1.01
N ILE A 223 -16.71 32.88 -1.37
CA ILE A 223 -17.79 32.60 -2.34
C ILE A 223 -19.16 33.14 -1.89
N SER A 224 -19.35 33.29 -0.59
CA SER A 224 -20.60 33.81 0.00
C SER A 224 -20.57 35.31 0.25
N ILE A 225 -19.46 36.00 -0.05
CA ILE A 225 -19.33 37.46 0.12
C ILE A 225 -19.85 38.15 -1.13
N PRO A 226 -20.75 39.19 -1.01
CA PRO A 226 -21.25 39.91 -2.15
C PRO A 226 -20.15 40.65 -2.92
N ASP A 227 -20.24 40.71 -4.26
CA ASP A 227 -19.23 41.32 -5.12
C ASP A 227 -18.99 42.81 -4.78
N LYS A 228 -20.02 43.54 -4.35
CA LYS A 228 -19.92 44.94 -3.92
C LYS A 228 -18.94 45.16 -2.74
N ILE A 229 -18.69 44.12 -1.94
CA ILE A 229 -17.73 44.12 -0.84
C ILE A 229 -16.42 43.47 -1.29
N LEU A 230 -16.50 42.29 -1.88
CA LEU A 230 -15.33 41.48 -2.29
C LEU A 230 -14.47 42.23 -3.32
N LEU A 231 -15.10 42.83 -4.32
CA LEU A 231 -14.45 43.51 -5.45
C LEU A 231 -14.42 45.05 -5.32
N LYS A 232 -14.63 45.54 -4.09
CA LYS A 232 -14.66 46.99 -3.89
C LYS A 232 -13.32 47.65 -4.21
N PRO A 233 -13.25 48.61 -5.12
CA PRO A 233 -12.04 49.37 -5.38
C PRO A 233 -11.76 50.33 -4.19
N GLY A 234 -10.78 49.96 -3.34
CA GLY A 234 -10.34 50.78 -2.21
C GLY A 234 -10.60 50.14 -0.85
N LYS A 235 -10.44 50.90 0.22
CA LYS A 235 -10.59 50.40 1.59
C LYS A 235 -12.06 50.09 1.93
N LEU A 236 -12.31 49.02 2.60
CA LEU A 236 -13.60 48.64 3.16
C LEU A 236 -13.95 49.60 4.31
N THR A 237 -15.24 49.92 4.46
CA THR A 237 -15.75 50.56 5.69
C THR A 237 -15.68 49.57 6.85
N LYS A 238 -15.93 50.03 8.06
CA LYS A 238 -15.94 49.12 9.24
C LYS A 238 -17.01 48.04 9.09
N GLU A 239 -18.19 48.40 8.66
CA GLU A 239 -19.33 47.51 8.43
C GLU A 239 -19.05 46.50 7.33
N GLU A 240 -18.45 46.94 6.24
CA GLU A 240 -18.04 46.07 5.13
C GLU A 240 -16.93 45.09 5.58
N PHE A 241 -16.00 45.58 6.40
CA PHE A 241 -14.94 44.70 6.95
C PHE A 241 -15.50 43.66 7.91
N GLU A 242 -16.45 44.04 8.80
CA GLU A 242 -17.15 43.08 9.64
C GLU A 242 -17.88 42.00 8.81
N TYR A 243 -18.49 42.44 7.65
CA TYR A 243 -19.11 41.49 6.74
C TYR A 243 -18.06 40.57 6.06
N MET A 244 -16.93 41.12 5.66
CA MET A 244 -15.83 40.35 5.05
C MET A 244 -15.34 39.26 5.98
N LYS A 245 -15.20 39.52 7.28
CA LYS A 245 -14.80 38.52 8.28
C LYS A 245 -15.67 37.26 8.30
N LEU A 246 -16.95 37.40 7.88
CA LEU A 246 -17.88 36.26 7.85
C LEU A 246 -17.46 35.16 6.88
N HIS A 247 -16.48 35.40 5.96
CA HIS A 247 -16.01 34.32 5.09
C HIS A 247 -15.48 33.14 5.90
N THR A 248 -14.84 33.35 7.04
CA THR A 248 -14.34 32.27 7.91
C THR A 248 -15.48 31.40 8.44
N VAL A 249 -16.59 32.01 8.87
CA VAL A 249 -17.76 31.29 9.40
C VAL A 249 -18.53 30.62 8.25
N LYS A 250 -18.77 31.35 7.17
CA LYS A 250 -19.52 30.83 6.01
C LYS A 250 -18.78 29.68 5.30
N GLY A 251 -17.45 29.73 5.25
CA GLY A 251 -16.64 28.64 4.75
C GLY A 251 -16.79 27.37 5.59
N CYS A 252 -16.86 27.50 6.92
CA CYS A 252 -17.14 26.38 7.81
C CYS A 252 -18.53 25.78 7.59
N GLU A 253 -19.55 26.61 7.37
CA GLU A 253 -20.90 26.14 7.04
C GLU A 253 -20.89 25.30 5.76
N LEU A 254 -20.14 25.71 4.73
CA LEU A 254 -20.00 24.97 3.47
C LEU A 254 -19.31 23.62 3.69
N ILE A 255 -18.18 23.57 4.41
CA ILE A 255 -17.47 22.29 4.69
C ILE A 255 -18.30 21.34 5.54
N GLN A 256 -19.07 21.85 6.50
CA GLN A 256 -19.96 21.01 7.31
C GLN A 256 -21.12 20.42 6.51
N ALA A 257 -21.61 21.14 5.49
CA ALA A 257 -22.67 20.65 4.62
C ALA A 257 -22.22 19.52 3.67
N VAL A 258 -20.91 19.38 3.43
CA VAL A 258 -20.35 18.30 2.61
C VAL A 258 -20.16 17.06 3.46
N ASN A 259 -20.75 15.95 3.01
CA ASN A 259 -20.55 14.65 3.65
C ASN A 259 -19.23 14.03 3.16
N LEU A 260 -18.12 14.35 3.84
CA LEU A 260 -16.81 13.76 3.59
C LEU A 260 -16.72 12.45 4.38
N GLU A 261 -17.37 11.39 3.92
CA GLU A 261 -17.41 10.08 4.61
C GLU A 261 -16.04 9.45 4.84
N GLN A 262 -14.98 9.94 4.21
CA GLN A 262 -13.69 9.26 4.15
C GLN A 262 -12.62 9.75 5.11
N SER A 263 -12.75 10.92 5.73
CA SER A 263 -11.77 11.40 6.72
C SER A 263 -12.34 12.54 7.58
N GLU A 264 -12.82 12.18 8.76
CA GLU A 264 -13.20 13.18 9.79
C GLU A 264 -12.01 14.07 10.17
N GLU A 265 -10.78 13.53 10.13
CA GLU A 265 -9.55 14.27 10.40
C GLU A 265 -9.31 15.38 9.37
N LEU A 266 -9.38 15.07 8.06
CA LEU A 266 -9.25 16.07 7.00
C LEU A 266 -10.34 17.14 7.10
N LYS A 267 -11.58 16.73 7.38
CA LYS A 267 -12.69 17.65 7.58
C LYS A 267 -12.45 18.62 8.74
N GLN A 268 -11.92 18.10 9.86
CA GLN A 268 -11.55 18.92 11.01
C GLN A 268 -10.41 19.89 10.68
N ILE A 269 -9.38 19.43 9.97
CA ILE A 269 -8.26 20.28 9.52
C ILE A 269 -8.77 21.39 8.60
N CYS A 270 -9.63 21.07 7.62
CA CYS A 270 -10.26 22.07 6.76
C CYS A 270 -11.05 23.10 7.58
N TYR A 271 -11.87 22.64 8.53
CA TYR A 271 -12.65 23.50 9.40
C TYR A 271 -11.73 24.44 10.20
N ASP A 272 -10.68 23.91 10.82
CA ASP A 272 -9.74 24.69 11.63
C ASP A 272 -9.02 25.75 10.80
N ILE A 273 -8.56 25.41 9.62
CA ILE A 273 -7.88 26.35 8.71
C ILE A 273 -8.85 27.45 8.24
N ILE A 274 -10.02 27.06 7.73
CA ILE A 274 -11.02 28.02 7.21
C ILE A 274 -11.47 28.97 8.31
N ARG A 275 -11.72 28.47 9.51
CA ARG A 275 -12.24 29.28 10.61
C ARG A 275 -11.19 30.17 11.22
N TYR A 276 -9.95 29.65 11.43
CA TYR A 276 -8.99 30.24 12.34
C TYR A 276 -7.73 30.82 11.71
N HIS A 277 -7.58 30.82 10.38
CA HIS A 277 -6.38 31.36 9.72
C HIS A 277 -6.21 32.88 9.90
N HIS A 278 -7.25 33.60 10.33
CA HIS A 278 -7.21 35.00 10.70
C HIS A 278 -7.17 35.26 12.20
N GLU A 279 -7.10 34.21 13.01
CA GLU A 279 -6.84 34.38 14.44
C GLU A 279 -5.40 34.84 14.67
N ARG A 280 -5.19 35.53 15.77
CA ARG A 280 -3.89 36.11 16.14
C ARG A 280 -3.49 35.64 17.52
N TYR A 281 -2.22 35.33 17.68
CA TYR A 281 -1.71 34.76 18.94
C TYR A 281 -1.97 35.68 20.14
N ASP A 282 -2.14 37.00 19.92
CA ASP A 282 -2.50 37.98 20.93
C ASP A 282 -4.00 38.05 21.27
N GLY A 283 -4.85 37.25 20.60
CA GLY A 283 -6.30 37.22 20.79
C GLY A 283 -7.06 38.36 20.11
N LYS A 284 -6.41 39.13 19.22
CA LYS A 284 -7.04 40.24 18.47
C LYS A 284 -7.45 39.84 17.08
N GLY A 285 -7.46 38.53 16.78
CA GLY A 285 -7.91 37.96 15.54
C GLY A 285 -9.42 37.84 15.46
N TYR A 286 -9.89 37.11 14.45
CA TYR A 286 -11.30 36.77 14.25
C TYR A 286 -11.44 35.37 13.63
N PRO A 287 -12.60 34.69 13.72
CA PRO A 287 -13.89 35.19 14.20
C PRO A 287 -14.11 35.08 15.73
N ASP A 288 -13.39 34.15 16.41
CA ASP A 288 -13.68 33.78 17.80
C ASP A 288 -12.78 34.51 18.83
N GLY A 289 -11.67 35.13 18.39
CA GLY A 289 -10.72 35.82 19.22
C GLY A 289 -9.88 34.87 20.08
N LEU A 290 -9.54 33.68 19.52
CA LEU A 290 -8.70 32.67 20.16
C LEU A 290 -7.33 33.24 20.47
N LYS A 291 -6.74 32.81 21.62
CA LYS A 291 -5.46 33.32 22.11
C LYS A 291 -4.45 32.21 22.37
N GLY A 292 -3.23 32.43 21.95
CA GLY A 292 -2.13 31.51 22.23
C GLY A 292 -2.35 30.17 21.56
N ASP A 293 -2.14 29.09 22.29
CA ASP A 293 -2.22 27.71 21.79
C ASP A 293 -3.68 27.21 21.69
N GLU A 294 -4.70 28.04 21.94
CA GLU A 294 -6.09 27.74 21.57
C GLU A 294 -6.27 27.72 20.05
N ILE A 295 -5.38 28.42 19.29
CA ILE A 295 -5.40 28.43 17.84
C ILE A 295 -4.79 27.11 17.32
N PRO A 296 -5.53 26.31 16.54
CA PRO A 296 -5.00 25.08 15.97
C PRO A 296 -3.70 25.31 15.17
N VAL A 297 -2.73 24.42 15.32
CA VAL A 297 -1.43 24.55 14.63
C VAL A 297 -1.59 24.61 13.11
N SER A 298 -2.54 23.85 12.54
CA SER A 298 -2.87 23.90 11.11
C SER A 298 -3.23 25.31 10.66
N ALA A 299 -4.08 26.00 11.40
CA ALA A 299 -4.47 27.39 11.12
C ALA A 299 -3.30 28.35 11.28
N GLN A 300 -2.47 28.19 12.31
CA GLN A 300 -1.29 29.04 12.53
C GLN A 300 -0.29 28.95 11.39
N LEU A 301 -0.01 27.70 10.88
CA LEU A 301 0.91 27.44 9.76
C LEU A 301 0.42 28.12 8.49
N VAL A 302 -0.87 27.95 8.15
CA VAL A 302 -1.49 28.53 6.95
C VAL A 302 -1.56 30.05 7.06
N SER A 303 -1.90 30.60 8.22
CA SER A 303 -1.95 32.06 8.46
C SER A 303 -0.62 32.73 8.13
N LEU A 304 0.52 32.17 8.59
CA LEU A 304 1.83 32.73 8.30
C LEU A 304 2.19 32.60 6.81
N ALA A 305 1.86 31.46 6.18
CA ALA A 305 2.09 31.23 4.77
C ALA A 305 1.32 32.23 3.89
N ASP A 306 0.04 32.44 4.17
CA ASP A 306 -0.81 33.41 3.47
C ASP A 306 -0.29 34.85 3.65
N VAL A 307 0.01 35.26 4.88
CA VAL A 307 0.56 36.59 5.14
C VAL A 307 1.87 36.82 4.41
N TYR A 308 2.78 35.82 4.39
CA TYR A 308 4.04 35.96 3.65
C TYR A 308 3.80 36.10 2.16
N ASP A 309 2.96 35.25 1.56
CA ASP A 309 2.61 35.35 0.15
C ASP A 309 1.97 36.72 -0.20
N ALA A 310 1.05 37.19 0.64
CA ALA A 310 0.42 38.51 0.49
C ALA A 310 1.39 39.68 0.57
N LEU A 311 2.53 39.53 1.23
CA LEU A 311 3.54 40.58 1.36
C LEU A 311 4.47 40.64 0.13
N ILE A 312 4.86 39.51 -0.40
CA ILE A 312 5.88 39.42 -1.46
C ILE A 312 5.33 39.46 -2.88
N ASN A 313 4.00 39.39 -3.06
CA ASN A 313 3.36 39.47 -4.37
C ASN A 313 2.56 40.76 -4.52
N GLU A 314 2.46 41.23 -5.76
CA GLU A 314 1.64 42.38 -6.09
C GLU A 314 0.15 42.07 -5.93
N ARG A 315 -0.59 42.96 -5.32
CA ARG A 315 -2.06 42.95 -5.26
C ARG A 315 -2.60 44.22 -5.86
N CYS A 316 -3.84 44.24 -6.31
CA CYS A 316 -4.48 45.38 -7.00
C CYS A 316 -4.30 46.75 -6.31
N TYR A 317 -3.90 46.73 -5.02
CA TYR A 317 -3.80 47.95 -4.18
C TYR A 317 -2.44 48.10 -3.48
N LYS A 318 -1.44 47.24 -3.77
CA LYS A 318 -0.17 47.21 -3.03
C LYS A 318 0.97 46.63 -3.88
N ASP A 319 2.07 47.38 -3.94
CA ASP A 319 3.32 46.90 -4.52
C ASP A 319 3.91 45.77 -3.65
N ALA A 320 4.61 44.80 -4.29
CA ALA A 320 5.29 43.71 -3.63
C ALA A 320 6.46 44.23 -2.74
N PHE A 321 6.58 43.71 -1.55
CA PHE A 321 7.78 43.93 -0.73
C PHE A 321 8.90 42.93 -1.12
N SER A 322 10.14 43.29 -0.84
CA SER A 322 11.23 42.32 -0.93
C SER A 322 11.05 41.22 0.11
N ASN A 323 11.59 40.01 -0.17
CA ASN A 323 11.53 38.87 0.75
C ASN A 323 12.11 39.23 2.12
N GLU A 324 13.22 39.98 2.16
CA GLU A 324 13.84 40.45 3.39
C GLU A 324 12.92 41.39 4.20
N LYS A 325 12.23 42.32 3.51
CA LYS A 325 11.31 43.23 4.16
C LYS A 325 10.10 42.48 4.71
N ALA A 326 9.51 41.57 3.92
CA ALA A 326 8.39 40.74 4.35
C ALA A 326 8.75 39.89 5.58
N PHE A 327 9.94 39.27 5.58
CA PHE A 327 10.46 38.53 6.72
C PHE A 327 10.52 39.39 7.98
N ASN A 328 11.14 40.59 7.89
CA ASN A 328 11.28 41.49 9.02
C ASN A 328 9.92 41.98 9.53
N MET A 329 8.96 42.30 8.67
CA MET A 329 7.60 42.71 9.05
C MET A 329 6.88 41.61 9.86
N ILE A 330 7.00 40.34 9.44
CA ILE A 330 6.40 39.22 10.17
C ILE A 330 7.08 39.04 11.53
N MET A 331 8.41 39.03 11.57
CA MET A 331 9.18 38.88 12.81
C MET A 331 8.94 39.99 13.81
N ASN A 332 8.69 41.22 13.36
CA ASN A 332 8.38 42.39 14.19
C ASN A 332 6.89 42.49 14.60
N GLY A 333 6.03 41.59 14.10
CA GLY A 333 4.60 41.60 14.39
C GLY A 333 3.81 42.70 13.70
N GLU A 334 4.35 43.33 12.64
CA GLU A 334 3.67 44.40 11.89
C GLU A 334 2.43 43.89 11.10
N CYS A 335 2.41 42.58 10.77
CA CYS A 335 1.34 41.95 10.00
C CYS A 335 0.43 41.04 10.82
N GLY A 336 0.57 41.07 12.13
CA GLY A 336 -0.12 40.18 13.06
C GLY A 336 0.83 39.55 14.05
N THR A 337 0.30 39.02 15.13
CA THR A 337 1.10 38.36 16.17
C THR A 337 1.00 36.84 15.94
N PHE A 338 2.14 36.22 15.73
CA PHE A 338 2.29 34.76 15.56
C PHE A 338 2.89 34.12 16.82
N SER A 339 2.77 32.79 16.96
CA SER A 339 3.34 32.09 18.08
C SER A 339 4.87 32.16 18.05
N PRO A 340 5.55 32.24 19.22
CA PRO A 340 7.01 32.21 19.27
C PRO A 340 7.61 30.98 18.61
N LYS A 341 6.98 29.82 18.75
CA LYS A 341 7.40 28.56 18.12
C LYS A 341 7.32 28.65 16.58
N LEU A 342 6.25 29.25 16.05
CA LEU A 342 6.08 29.42 14.61
C LEU A 342 7.09 30.44 14.05
N LEU A 343 7.35 31.54 14.77
CA LEU A 343 8.37 32.52 14.35
C LEU A 343 9.78 31.92 14.36
N GLU A 344 10.11 31.09 15.35
CA GLU A 344 11.39 30.38 15.35
C GLU A 344 11.49 29.39 14.18
N THR A 345 10.39 28.66 13.88
CA THR A 345 10.32 27.79 12.69
C THR A 345 10.56 28.60 11.42
N PHE A 346 9.84 29.70 11.25
CA PHE A 346 9.95 30.58 10.09
C PHE A 346 11.37 31.12 9.89
N LYS A 347 12.01 31.51 10.97
CA LYS A 347 13.42 31.95 10.96
C LYS A 347 14.37 30.87 10.42
N GLN A 348 14.15 29.61 10.81
CA GLN A 348 15.00 28.50 10.34
C GLN A 348 14.75 28.08 8.91
N VAL A 349 13.58 28.38 8.33
CA VAL A 349 13.27 28.07 6.93
C VAL A 349 13.37 29.25 6.00
N ARG A 350 13.85 30.39 6.43
CA ARG A 350 13.96 31.64 5.63
C ARG A 350 14.52 31.39 4.23
N ASP A 351 15.67 30.75 4.14
CA ASP A 351 16.34 30.48 2.85
C ASP A 351 15.54 29.59 1.92
N LYS A 352 14.75 28.67 2.50
CA LYS A 352 13.84 27.80 1.72
C LYS A 352 12.66 28.61 1.16
N PHE A 353 12.11 29.52 1.94
CA PHE A 353 11.04 30.43 1.53
C PHE A 353 11.49 31.33 0.39
N GLU A 354 12.65 31.95 0.53
CA GLU A 354 13.21 32.84 -0.51
C GLU A 354 13.49 32.10 -1.82
N ARG A 355 14.04 30.87 -1.75
CA ARG A 355 14.25 30.02 -2.94
C ARG A 355 12.94 29.62 -3.61
N PHE A 356 11.98 29.15 -2.84
CA PHE A 356 10.67 28.77 -3.35
C PHE A 356 9.97 29.95 -4.02
N ALA A 357 10.00 31.16 -3.42
CA ALA A 357 9.45 32.38 -4.00
C ALA A 357 10.09 32.75 -5.36
N ILE A 358 11.37 32.44 -5.58
CA ILE A 358 12.08 32.70 -6.84
C ILE A 358 11.71 31.65 -7.90
N GLU A 359 11.53 30.42 -7.51
CA GLU A 359 11.15 29.31 -8.40
C GLU A 359 9.74 29.48 -8.96
N GLU A 360 8.79 29.89 -8.12
CA GLU A 360 7.39 30.11 -8.48
C GLU A 360 7.15 31.38 -9.33
N ARG A 361 8.14 32.27 -9.47
CA ARG A 361 8.08 33.46 -10.33
C ARG A 361 8.63 33.25 -11.74
N LYS A 362 9.16 32.06 -12.05
CA LYS A 362 9.70 31.68 -13.36
C LYS A 362 8.69 30.97 -14.22
#